data_8d98ce237537dfde625b9763287178a0
#
_entry.id   8d98ce237537dfde625b9763287178a0
#
_cell.length_a   1.000
_cell.length_b   1.000
_cell.length_c   1.000
_cell.angle_alpha   90.00
_cell.angle_beta   90.00
_cell.angle_gamma   90.00
#
_symmetry.space_group_name_H-M   'P 1'
#
loop_
_entity.id
_entity.type
_entity.pdbx_description
1 polymer ?
#
loop_
_entity_poly.entity_id
_entity_poly.type
_entity_poly.pdbx_seq_one_letter_code
_entity_poly.pdbx_strand_id
1 'polypeptide(L)'
;KVHRPGPGANLAYAGPRLEDYKNCFSAKTAEAEAAYADLVGLIQALGGGKNVLYEQVLGSQMVADDFLRTMAVMLMAGCFDQLTGWNPHNYYLYRHPVTQQWSYLPWDLDVGFADKAFGKVPVIDGWHAAWPLPGGPPKPILENIVKDPKLLASYRKFARSILESYFRPEKLKARLSKLYALIEEPLRTDPFPPRRVTNPEDTGYESILDSIERFIEKRYALAAAQLKDPGERPKTISQSHRPPMEPQPGTLPHA
;
A
#
# COMPACT_ATOMS: atom_id res chain seq x y z
N LYS A 1 12.61 -4.52 7.69
CA LYS A 1 11.20 -4.80 7.39
C LYS A 1 10.29 -4.07 8.36
N VAL A 2 9.24 -3.46 7.86
CA VAL A 2 8.11 -3.02 8.67
C VAL A 2 7.12 -4.17 8.76
N HIS A 3 6.90 -4.67 9.96
CA HIS A 3 6.11 -5.89 10.20
C HIS A 3 4.84 -5.65 11.00
N ARG A 4 4.68 -4.43 11.54
CA ARG A 4 3.47 -4.00 12.25
C ARG A 4 3.34 -2.47 12.24
N PRO A 5 2.14 -1.93 12.38
CA PRO A 5 1.93 -0.50 12.57
C PRO A 5 2.57 -0.01 13.87
N GLY A 6 3.04 1.22 13.83
CA GLY A 6 3.64 1.85 15.00
C GLY A 6 4.39 3.14 14.65
N PRO A 7 5.10 3.73 15.60
CA PRO A 7 5.91 4.93 15.36
C PRO A 7 6.86 4.75 14.18
N GLY A 8 6.82 5.66 13.23
CA GLY A 8 7.67 5.65 12.03
C GLY A 8 7.20 4.73 10.90
N ALA A 9 6.31 3.75 11.13
CA ALA A 9 5.83 2.84 10.07
C ALA A 9 5.12 3.56 8.91
N ASN A 10 4.54 4.72 9.17
CA ASN A 10 3.97 5.64 8.18
C ASN A 10 5.00 6.62 7.57
N LEU A 11 6.29 6.42 7.85
CA LEU A 11 7.41 7.30 7.51
C LEU A 11 7.23 8.74 8.07
N ALA A 12 6.54 8.87 9.20
CA ALA A 12 6.51 10.08 10.00
C ALA A 12 7.59 10.04 11.08
N TYR A 13 8.28 11.17 11.25
CA TYR A 13 9.33 11.28 12.26
C TYR A 13 8.74 11.22 13.67
N ALA A 14 9.18 10.25 14.46
CA ALA A 14 8.70 9.98 15.82
C ALA A 14 9.69 10.41 16.93
N GLY A 15 10.77 11.11 16.55
CA GLY A 15 11.82 11.54 17.47
C GLY A 15 13.18 10.91 17.16
N PRO A 16 14.25 11.33 17.88
CA PRO A 16 15.61 10.90 17.57
C PRO A 16 15.98 9.53 18.17
N ARG A 17 15.16 8.98 19.05
CA ARG A 17 15.47 7.72 19.73
C ARG A 17 15.25 6.53 18.81
N LEU A 18 16.28 5.74 18.60
CA LEU A 18 16.22 4.56 17.73
C LEU A 18 15.19 3.53 18.23
N GLU A 19 15.02 3.42 19.54
CA GLU A 19 14.09 2.49 20.19
C GLU A 19 12.62 2.75 19.77
N ASP A 20 12.25 3.99 19.48
CA ASP A 20 10.90 4.33 19.05
C ASP A 20 10.54 3.65 17.72
N TYR A 21 11.53 3.25 16.91
CA TYR A 21 11.34 2.61 15.61
C TYR A 21 11.48 1.09 15.65
N LYS A 22 12.24 0.53 16.57
CA LYS A 22 12.51 -0.91 16.67
C LYS A 22 11.25 -1.74 16.90
N ASN A 23 10.21 -1.14 17.46
CA ASN A 23 8.93 -1.83 17.68
C ASN A 23 8.19 -2.21 16.39
N CYS A 24 8.39 -1.48 15.30
CA CYS A 24 7.73 -1.77 14.01
C CYS A 24 8.71 -2.12 12.89
N PHE A 25 9.97 -1.67 12.99
CA PHE A 25 11.03 -2.03 12.05
C PHE A 25 11.90 -3.16 12.62
N SER A 26 12.12 -4.21 11.84
CA SER A 26 13.14 -5.22 12.15
C SER A 26 14.25 -5.19 11.11
N ALA A 27 15.49 -5.14 11.55
CA ALA A 27 16.66 -5.35 10.70
C ALA A 27 16.62 -6.76 10.11
N LYS A 28 17.12 -6.93 8.90
CA LYS A 28 17.20 -8.24 8.22
C LYS A 28 18.62 -8.69 7.95
N THR A 29 19.59 -7.83 8.21
CA THR A 29 21.03 -8.10 8.13
C THR A 29 21.73 -7.42 9.31
N ALA A 30 22.95 -7.84 9.60
CA ALA A 30 23.77 -7.22 10.65
C ALA A 30 24.10 -5.75 10.31
N GLU A 31 24.33 -5.45 9.05
CA GLU A 31 24.56 -4.09 8.57
C GLU A 31 23.32 -3.20 8.79
N ALA A 32 22.13 -3.74 8.57
CA ALA A 32 20.87 -3.00 8.80
C ALA A 32 20.66 -2.74 10.31
N GLU A 33 21.07 -3.64 11.18
CA GLU A 33 21.03 -3.39 12.64
C GLU A 33 21.95 -2.24 13.04
N ALA A 34 23.15 -2.18 12.47
CA ALA A 34 24.11 -1.09 12.73
C ALA A 34 23.64 0.27 12.11
N ALA A 35 22.77 0.23 11.10
CA ALA A 35 22.34 1.39 10.30
C ALA A 35 20.98 1.98 10.70
N TYR A 36 20.46 1.69 11.90
CA TYR A 36 19.18 2.29 12.33
C TYR A 36 19.19 3.82 12.35
N ALA A 37 20.33 4.45 12.59
CA ALA A 37 20.47 5.91 12.52
C ALA A 37 20.19 6.44 11.10
N ASP A 38 20.58 5.69 10.06
CA ASP A 38 20.32 6.05 8.68
C ASP A 38 18.82 5.97 8.34
N LEU A 39 18.11 4.97 8.90
CA LEU A 39 16.66 4.86 8.78
C LEU A 39 15.95 6.07 9.41
N VAL A 40 16.37 6.48 10.61
CA VAL A 40 15.81 7.67 11.27
C VAL A 40 16.10 8.93 10.46
N GLY A 41 17.33 9.06 9.93
CA GLY A 41 17.72 10.14 9.02
C GLY A 41 16.87 10.19 7.75
N LEU A 42 16.60 9.04 7.11
CA LEU A 42 15.67 8.94 5.98
C LEU A 42 14.28 9.46 6.36
N ILE A 43 13.70 8.94 7.44
CA ILE A 43 12.35 9.30 7.87
C ILE A 43 12.26 10.80 8.17
N GLN A 44 13.29 11.37 8.82
CA GLN A 44 13.37 12.80 9.08
C GLN A 44 13.43 13.62 7.78
N ALA A 45 14.26 13.22 6.83
CA ALA A 45 14.39 13.88 5.54
C ALA A 45 13.07 13.83 4.74
N LEU A 46 12.38 12.68 4.72
CA LEU A 46 11.10 12.50 4.04
C LEU A 46 9.95 13.30 4.67
N GLY A 47 10.10 13.74 5.91
CA GLY A 47 9.18 14.68 6.55
C GLY A 47 9.15 16.06 5.89
N GLY A 48 10.16 16.37 5.09
CA GLY A 48 10.33 17.66 4.42
C GLY A 48 10.76 18.77 5.37
N GLY A 49 11.25 19.86 4.81
CA GLY A 49 11.66 21.07 5.51
C GLY A 49 11.00 22.31 4.92
N LYS A 50 11.09 23.43 5.61
CA LYS A 50 10.67 24.72 5.05
C LYS A 50 11.63 25.11 3.92
N ASN A 51 11.07 25.56 2.80
CA ASN A 51 11.82 26.08 1.64
C ASN A 51 12.72 25.06 0.91
N VAL A 52 12.38 23.77 0.95
CA VAL A 52 13.09 22.74 0.20
C VAL A 52 12.22 22.23 -0.96
N LEU A 53 12.80 22.08 -2.14
CA LEU A 53 12.14 21.43 -3.27
C LEU A 53 12.03 19.95 -2.96
N TYR A 54 10.84 19.47 -2.67
CA TYR A 54 10.63 18.09 -2.21
C TYR A 54 11.02 17.05 -3.26
N GLU A 55 10.88 17.38 -4.54
CA GLU A 55 11.40 16.56 -5.64
C GLU A 55 12.90 16.22 -5.46
N GLN A 56 13.71 17.20 -5.06
CA GLN A 56 15.13 16.97 -4.81
C GLN A 56 15.38 16.13 -3.57
N VAL A 57 14.62 16.37 -2.50
CA VAL A 57 14.72 15.56 -1.28
C VAL A 57 14.38 14.10 -1.58
N LEU A 58 13.24 13.85 -2.23
CA LEU A 58 12.83 12.51 -2.56
C LEU A 58 13.85 11.82 -3.47
N GLY A 59 14.29 12.49 -4.54
CA GLY A 59 15.27 11.95 -5.50
C GLY A 59 16.65 11.70 -4.92
N SER A 60 17.07 12.47 -3.89
CA SER A 60 18.35 12.21 -3.20
C SER A 60 18.28 11.03 -2.24
N GLN A 61 17.13 10.80 -1.62
CA GLN A 61 16.94 9.76 -0.60
C GLN A 61 16.46 8.44 -1.18
N MET A 62 15.62 8.47 -2.21
CA MET A 62 14.94 7.30 -2.75
C MET A 62 15.06 7.23 -4.28
N VAL A 63 14.87 6.03 -4.83
CA VAL A 63 14.59 5.85 -6.26
C VAL A 63 13.15 6.34 -6.52
N ALA A 64 13.01 7.65 -6.75
CA ALA A 64 11.72 8.36 -6.72
C ALA A 64 10.68 7.77 -7.70
N ASP A 65 11.09 7.50 -8.94
CA ASP A 65 10.20 6.96 -9.96
C ASP A 65 9.65 5.59 -9.59
N ASP A 66 10.48 4.71 -9.03
CA ASP A 66 10.07 3.38 -8.60
C ASP A 66 9.13 3.47 -7.39
N PHE A 67 9.40 4.40 -6.47
CA PHE A 67 8.49 4.67 -5.37
C PHE A 67 7.12 5.14 -5.85
N LEU A 68 7.06 6.12 -6.76
CA LEU A 68 5.80 6.64 -7.30
C LEU A 68 5.01 5.57 -8.08
N ARG A 69 5.69 4.74 -8.89
CA ARG A 69 5.07 3.60 -9.58
C ARG A 69 4.50 2.59 -8.61
N THR A 70 5.27 2.24 -7.58
CA THR A 70 4.82 1.29 -6.54
C THR A 70 3.58 1.81 -5.82
N MET A 71 3.56 3.09 -5.42
CA MET A 71 2.38 3.70 -4.80
C MET A 71 1.17 3.65 -5.73
N ALA A 72 1.35 3.90 -7.04
CA ALA A 72 0.27 3.83 -8.00
C ALA A 72 -0.29 2.39 -8.15
N VAL A 73 0.58 1.37 -8.17
CA VAL A 73 0.15 -0.05 -8.19
C VAL A 73 -0.61 -0.41 -6.92
N MET A 74 -0.10 -0.04 -5.74
CA MET A 74 -0.75 -0.34 -4.45
C MET A 74 -2.15 0.28 -4.37
N LEU A 75 -2.29 1.53 -4.83
CA LEU A 75 -3.59 2.21 -4.87
C LEU A 75 -4.55 1.62 -5.89
N MET A 76 -4.06 1.19 -7.06
CA MET A 76 -4.89 0.48 -8.05
C MET A 76 -5.38 -0.86 -7.51
N ALA A 77 -4.51 -1.61 -6.87
CA ALA A 77 -4.85 -2.92 -6.31
C ALA A 77 -5.66 -2.85 -5.00
N GLY A 78 -5.80 -1.67 -4.40
CA GLY A 78 -6.53 -1.51 -3.15
C GLY A 78 -5.81 -2.09 -1.93
N CYS A 79 -4.48 -2.06 -1.91
CA CYS A 79 -3.68 -2.61 -0.80
C CYS A 79 -3.73 -1.70 0.42
N PHE A 80 -4.64 -1.92 1.33
CA PHE A 80 -4.91 -1.02 2.45
C PHE A 80 -4.05 -1.24 3.70
N ASP A 81 -3.27 -2.28 3.80
CA ASP A 81 -2.32 -2.55 4.87
C ASP A 81 -0.86 -2.29 4.46
N GLN A 82 -0.67 -1.54 3.41
CA GLN A 82 0.58 -0.97 2.94
C GLN A 82 0.72 0.49 3.39
N LEU A 83 1.83 1.14 3.02
CA LEU A 83 2.02 2.58 3.26
C LEU A 83 0.86 3.43 2.72
N THR A 84 0.22 2.99 1.64
CA THR A 84 -0.94 3.64 1.03
C THR A 84 -2.25 3.45 1.79
N GLY A 85 -2.28 2.59 2.80
CA GLY A 85 -3.51 2.23 3.51
C GLY A 85 -3.65 2.86 4.89
N TRP A 86 -4.61 2.37 5.65
CA TRP A 86 -4.91 2.85 7.00
C TRP A 86 -3.92 2.34 8.04
N ASN A 87 -3.27 1.23 7.76
CA ASN A 87 -2.44 0.48 8.68
C ASN A 87 -1.05 0.25 8.08
N PRO A 88 -0.19 1.31 8.01
CA PRO A 88 1.08 1.23 7.32
C PRO A 88 2.00 0.16 7.92
N HIS A 89 2.18 -0.95 7.23
CA HIS A 89 3.14 -2.00 7.52
C HIS A 89 3.41 -2.82 6.24
N ASN A 90 3.89 -4.03 6.34
CA ASN A 90 4.09 -4.93 5.20
C ASN A 90 4.97 -4.39 4.07
N TYR A 91 6.11 -3.81 4.41
CA TYR A 91 7.10 -3.42 3.43
C TYR A 91 8.53 -3.52 3.97
N TYR A 92 9.50 -3.53 3.04
CA TYR A 92 10.91 -3.39 3.34
C TYR A 92 11.40 -2.02 2.86
N LEU A 93 12.40 -1.48 3.55
CA LEU A 93 13.25 -0.42 3.06
C LEU A 93 14.62 -1.02 2.83
N TYR A 94 15.11 -0.95 1.60
CA TYR A 94 16.42 -1.43 1.21
C TYR A 94 17.29 -0.26 0.78
N ARG A 95 18.44 -0.11 1.42
CA ARG A 95 19.44 0.90 1.05
C ARG A 95 20.46 0.29 0.14
N HIS A 96 20.58 0.82 -1.06
CA HIS A 96 21.53 0.32 -2.05
C HIS A 96 22.97 0.67 -1.64
N PRO A 97 23.92 -0.28 -1.56
CA PRO A 97 25.24 -0.06 -0.97
C PRO A 97 26.12 0.92 -1.78
N VAL A 98 25.89 1.06 -3.08
CA VAL A 98 26.66 1.94 -3.96
C VAL A 98 26.01 3.33 -4.06
N THR A 99 24.74 3.40 -4.43
CA THR A 99 24.05 4.68 -4.65
C THR A 99 23.61 5.35 -3.35
N GLN A 100 23.55 4.58 -2.26
CA GLN A 100 23.02 4.99 -0.96
C GLN A 100 21.54 5.40 -0.96
N GLN A 101 20.85 5.26 -2.08
CA GLN A 101 19.41 5.49 -2.19
C GLN A 101 18.62 4.33 -1.61
N TRP A 102 17.45 4.66 -1.09
CA TRP A 102 16.52 3.70 -0.54
C TRP A 102 15.49 3.27 -1.59
N SER A 103 15.15 1.99 -1.57
CA SER A 103 14.03 1.42 -2.32
C SER A 103 12.95 0.97 -1.35
N TYR A 104 11.69 1.23 -1.71
CA TYR A 104 10.52 0.69 -1.05
C TYR A 104 10.11 -0.61 -1.72
N LEU A 105 10.04 -1.70 -0.97
CA LEU A 105 9.69 -3.02 -1.47
C LEU A 105 8.42 -3.49 -0.74
N PRO A 106 7.27 -3.55 -1.42
CA PRO A 106 6.04 -4.05 -0.81
C PRO A 106 6.15 -5.54 -0.49
N TRP A 107 5.44 -5.94 0.56
CA TRP A 107 5.37 -7.31 1.03
C TRP A 107 3.96 -7.63 1.49
N ASP A 108 3.55 -8.91 1.47
CA ASP A 108 2.26 -9.35 2.01
C ASP A 108 1.07 -8.66 1.33
N LEU A 109 0.86 -8.96 0.05
CA LEU A 109 -0.11 -8.28 -0.79
C LEU A 109 -1.47 -9.00 -0.87
N ASP A 110 -1.77 -9.86 0.08
CA ASP A 110 -2.97 -10.71 0.13
C ASP A 110 -4.28 -9.94 0.32
N VAL A 111 -4.21 -8.72 0.88
CA VAL A 111 -5.39 -7.89 1.16
C VAL A 111 -5.84 -7.00 -0.01
N GLY A 112 -5.19 -7.10 -1.16
CA GLY A 112 -5.60 -6.38 -2.37
C GLY A 112 -6.81 -6.99 -3.07
N PHE A 113 -7.32 -6.29 -4.08
CA PHE A 113 -8.44 -6.72 -4.93
C PHE A 113 -9.73 -7.03 -4.17
N ALA A 114 -10.03 -6.26 -3.13
CA ALA A 114 -11.25 -6.36 -2.35
C ALA A 114 -12.07 -5.06 -2.39
N ASP A 115 -13.38 -5.18 -2.55
CA ASP A 115 -14.30 -4.04 -2.55
C ASP A 115 -14.30 -3.29 -1.23
N LYS A 116 -14.15 -4.06 -0.14
CA LYS A 116 -14.22 -3.56 1.24
C LYS A 116 -13.12 -4.19 2.07
N ALA A 117 -12.62 -3.45 3.04
CA ALA A 117 -11.78 -4.03 4.07
C ALA A 117 -12.67 -4.59 5.19
N PHE A 118 -12.42 -5.85 5.55
CA PHE A 118 -13.13 -6.55 6.62
C PHE A 118 -14.67 -6.54 6.47
N GLY A 119 -15.15 -6.56 5.22
CA GLY A 119 -16.58 -6.53 4.89
C GLY A 119 -17.29 -5.20 5.16
N LYS A 120 -16.63 -4.19 5.72
CA LYS A 120 -17.28 -2.96 6.21
C LYS A 120 -16.73 -1.68 5.58
N VAL A 121 -15.43 -1.56 5.43
CA VAL A 121 -14.79 -0.30 5.01
C VAL A 121 -14.60 -0.28 3.50
N PRO A 122 -15.24 0.65 2.78
CA PRO A 122 -15.10 0.75 1.33
C PRO A 122 -13.64 1.01 0.92
N VAL A 123 -13.10 0.16 0.07
CA VAL A 123 -11.74 0.32 -0.49
C VAL A 123 -11.79 1.00 -1.84
N ILE A 124 -12.70 0.58 -2.69
CA ILE A 124 -12.86 1.13 -4.06
C ILE A 124 -13.10 2.64 -4.02
N ASP A 125 -14.07 3.07 -3.21
CA ASP A 125 -14.47 4.48 -3.11
C ASP A 125 -13.55 5.29 -2.19
N GLY A 126 -12.78 4.61 -1.36
CA GLY A 126 -11.88 5.25 -0.39
C GLY A 126 -10.54 5.72 -0.99
N TRP A 127 -10.18 5.26 -2.18
CA TRP A 127 -8.89 5.54 -2.78
C TRP A 127 -9.00 6.11 -4.19
N HIS A 128 -8.62 7.39 -4.29
CA HIS A 128 -8.66 8.13 -5.53
C HIS A 128 -7.37 7.90 -6.33
N ALA A 129 -7.50 7.37 -7.56
CA ALA A 129 -6.34 6.99 -8.38
C ALA A 129 -5.40 8.15 -8.74
N ALA A 130 -5.90 9.38 -8.79
CA ALA A 130 -5.11 10.57 -9.12
C ALA A 130 -4.48 11.26 -7.89
N TRP A 131 -4.77 10.80 -6.67
CA TRP A 131 -4.29 11.38 -5.43
C TRP A 131 -3.65 10.30 -4.54
N PRO A 132 -2.31 10.24 -4.44
CA PRO A 132 -1.61 9.18 -3.72
C PRO A 132 -1.66 9.29 -2.20
N LEU A 133 -2.75 9.79 -1.66
CA LEU A 133 -2.92 10.00 -0.24
C LEU A 133 -4.31 9.53 0.21
N PRO A 134 -4.48 8.22 0.44
CA PRO A 134 -5.68 7.69 1.06
C PRO A 134 -5.79 8.11 2.52
N GLY A 135 -6.93 7.87 3.12
CA GLY A 135 -7.17 8.13 4.54
C GLY A 135 -6.22 7.39 5.50
N GLY A 136 -6.35 7.64 6.78
CA GLY A 136 -5.56 7.00 7.84
C GLY A 136 -4.55 7.94 8.51
N PRO A 137 -3.51 7.40 9.18
CA PRO A 137 -2.53 8.21 9.88
C PRO A 137 -1.76 9.12 8.91
N PRO A 138 -1.19 10.24 9.40
CA PRO A 138 -0.36 11.12 8.59
C PRO A 138 0.76 10.36 7.87
N LYS A 139 0.98 10.68 6.60
CA LYS A 139 2.02 10.09 5.76
C LYS A 139 2.81 11.21 5.09
N PRO A 140 3.79 11.80 5.79
CA PRO A 140 4.49 13.00 5.32
C PRO A 140 5.05 12.86 3.90
N ILE A 141 5.60 11.70 3.55
CA ILE A 141 6.10 11.44 2.20
C ILE A 141 5.00 11.60 1.14
N LEU A 142 3.81 11.03 1.35
CA LEU A 142 2.70 11.12 0.40
C LEU A 142 2.08 12.52 0.41
N GLU A 143 2.00 13.17 1.57
CA GLU A 143 1.52 14.54 1.69
C GLU A 143 2.40 15.53 0.93
N ASN A 144 3.72 15.36 1.02
CA ASN A 144 4.68 16.21 0.32
C ASN A 144 4.68 15.94 -1.20
N ILE A 145 4.48 14.68 -1.64
CA ILE A 145 4.27 14.38 -3.06
C ILE A 145 3.02 15.08 -3.60
N VAL A 146 1.93 15.10 -2.84
CA VAL A 146 0.70 15.81 -3.23
C VAL A 146 0.89 17.32 -3.32
N LYS A 147 1.73 17.91 -2.46
CA LYS A 147 2.05 19.36 -2.45
C LYS A 147 3.03 19.77 -3.55
N ASP A 148 3.82 18.83 -4.08
CA ASP A 148 4.79 19.09 -5.13
C ASP A 148 4.16 18.84 -6.52
N PRO A 149 3.95 19.89 -7.35
CA PRO A 149 3.25 19.73 -8.64
C PRO A 149 3.95 18.78 -9.61
N LYS A 150 5.28 18.71 -9.59
CA LYS A 150 6.05 17.84 -10.49
C LYS A 150 5.93 16.38 -10.08
N LEU A 151 6.08 16.08 -8.78
CA LEU A 151 5.93 14.73 -8.27
C LEU A 151 4.49 14.22 -8.45
N LEU A 152 3.51 15.06 -8.20
CA LEU A 152 2.10 14.71 -8.42
C LEU A 152 1.81 14.45 -9.91
N ALA A 153 2.38 15.26 -10.81
CA ALA A 153 2.24 15.05 -12.25
C ALA A 153 2.91 13.73 -12.68
N SER A 154 4.11 13.41 -12.18
CA SER A 154 4.81 12.16 -12.42
C SER A 154 4.04 10.96 -11.89
N TYR A 155 3.51 11.03 -10.67
CA TYR A 155 2.64 10.01 -10.11
C TYR A 155 1.43 9.73 -11.01
N ARG A 156 0.70 10.79 -11.43
CA ARG A 156 -0.46 10.66 -12.31
C ARG A 156 -0.12 10.07 -13.68
N LYS A 157 1.05 10.40 -14.22
CA LYS A 157 1.57 9.79 -15.45
C LYS A 157 1.76 8.29 -15.28
N PHE A 158 2.40 7.85 -14.19
CA PHE A 158 2.58 6.44 -13.89
C PHE A 158 1.25 5.73 -13.65
N ALA A 159 0.34 6.33 -12.89
CA ALA A 159 -1.00 5.78 -12.67
C ALA A 159 -1.78 5.56 -13.99
N ARG A 160 -1.73 6.51 -14.92
CA ARG A 160 -2.33 6.35 -16.27
C ARG A 160 -1.66 5.21 -17.05
N SER A 161 -0.33 5.17 -17.07
CA SER A 161 0.40 4.12 -17.77
C SER A 161 0.08 2.73 -17.23
N ILE A 162 -0.03 2.59 -15.91
CA ILE A 162 -0.43 1.33 -15.26
C ILE A 162 -1.86 0.96 -15.65
N LEU A 163 -2.80 1.89 -15.60
CA LEU A 163 -4.19 1.67 -15.95
C LEU A 163 -4.32 1.22 -17.42
N GLU A 164 -3.63 1.87 -18.34
CA GLU A 164 -3.73 1.64 -19.77
C GLU A 164 -3.00 0.37 -20.22
N SER A 165 -1.92 -0.01 -19.56
CA SER A 165 -1.04 -1.09 -20.00
C SER A 165 -1.24 -2.40 -19.22
N TYR A 166 -1.45 -2.31 -17.92
CA TYR A 166 -1.39 -3.45 -17.01
C TYR A 166 -2.71 -3.71 -16.28
N PHE A 167 -3.35 -2.68 -15.74
CA PHE A 167 -4.59 -2.82 -14.98
C PHE A 167 -5.83 -2.82 -15.91
N ARG A 168 -5.76 -3.60 -16.97
CA ARG A 168 -6.84 -3.77 -17.96
C ARG A 168 -7.70 -4.97 -17.57
N PRO A 169 -9.05 -4.82 -17.46
CA PRO A 169 -9.92 -5.91 -17.04
C PRO A 169 -9.71 -7.19 -17.84
N GLU A 170 -9.66 -7.10 -19.16
CA GLU A 170 -9.46 -8.26 -20.05
C GLU A 170 -8.13 -8.98 -19.78
N LYS A 171 -7.06 -8.24 -19.48
CA LYS A 171 -5.74 -8.83 -19.19
C LYS A 171 -5.69 -9.45 -17.80
N LEU A 172 -6.20 -8.72 -16.80
CA LEU A 172 -6.18 -9.19 -15.41
C LEU A 172 -7.09 -10.40 -15.22
N LYS A 173 -8.30 -10.38 -15.79
CA LYS A 173 -9.25 -11.51 -15.73
C LYS A 173 -8.68 -12.74 -16.42
N ALA A 174 -8.09 -12.60 -17.61
CA ALA A 174 -7.46 -13.71 -18.30
C ALA A 174 -6.28 -14.30 -17.50
N ARG A 175 -5.49 -13.47 -16.80
CA ARG A 175 -4.42 -13.94 -15.92
C ARG A 175 -4.98 -14.59 -14.67
N LEU A 176 -6.00 -14.00 -14.06
CA LEU A 176 -6.68 -14.52 -12.88
C LEU A 176 -7.24 -15.92 -13.13
N SER A 177 -7.98 -16.10 -14.24
CA SER A 177 -8.53 -17.41 -14.64
C SER A 177 -7.44 -18.47 -14.78
N LYS A 178 -6.30 -18.13 -15.38
CA LYS A 178 -5.16 -19.06 -15.51
C LYS A 178 -4.58 -19.43 -14.14
N LEU A 179 -4.41 -18.46 -13.23
CA LEU A 179 -3.88 -18.73 -11.89
C LEU A 179 -4.86 -19.56 -11.06
N TYR A 180 -6.16 -19.26 -11.17
CA TYR A 180 -7.20 -20.00 -10.47
C TYR A 180 -7.27 -21.45 -10.94
N ALA A 181 -7.17 -21.69 -12.24
CA ALA A 181 -7.15 -23.05 -12.79
C ALA A 181 -5.99 -23.91 -12.23
N LEU A 182 -4.85 -23.28 -11.88
CA LEU A 182 -3.71 -24.00 -11.28
C LEU A 182 -3.96 -24.45 -9.83
N ILE A 183 -4.83 -23.73 -9.11
CA ILE A 183 -5.12 -24.01 -7.68
C ILE A 183 -6.52 -24.56 -7.46
N GLU A 184 -7.29 -24.82 -8.52
CA GLU A 184 -8.69 -25.24 -8.43
C GLU A 184 -8.82 -26.57 -7.67
N GLU A 185 -8.09 -27.59 -8.08
CA GLU A 185 -8.17 -28.91 -7.45
C GLU A 185 -7.70 -28.88 -5.99
N PRO A 186 -6.53 -28.29 -5.62
CA PRO A 186 -6.15 -28.12 -4.23
C PRO A 186 -7.18 -27.35 -3.40
N LEU A 187 -7.77 -26.28 -3.93
CA LEU A 187 -8.77 -25.51 -3.18
C LEU A 187 -10.08 -26.26 -2.97
N ARG A 188 -10.52 -27.09 -3.94
CA ARG A 188 -11.75 -27.87 -3.83
C ARG A 188 -11.62 -29.05 -2.88
N THR A 189 -10.39 -29.57 -2.73
CA THR A 189 -10.10 -30.72 -1.87
C THR A 189 -9.58 -30.32 -0.48
N ASP A 190 -9.33 -29.03 -0.25
CA ASP A 190 -8.91 -28.53 1.06
C ASP A 190 -10.02 -28.76 2.09
N PRO A 191 -9.72 -29.43 3.23
CA PRO A 191 -10.70 -29.61 4.31
C PRO A 191 -11.12 -28.27 4.96
N PHE A 192 -10.37 -27.19 4.74
CA PHE A 192 -10.72 -25.85 5.22
C PHE A 192 -11.25 -25.03 4.04
N PRO A 193 -12.56 -24.66 4.04
CA PRO A 193 -13.12 -23.86 2.95
C PRO A 193 -12.36 -22.57 2.73
N PRO A 194 -12.00 -22.23 1.49
CA PRO A 194 -11.33 -20.97 1.19
C PRO A 194 -12.23 -19.79 1.58
N ARG A 195 -11.63 -18.79 2.22
CA ARG A 195 -12.31 -17.53 2.58
C ARG A 195 -11.34 -16.37 2.49
N ARG A 196 -11.84 -15.20 2.18
CA ARG A 196 -11.03 -13.98 2.21
C ARG A 196 -11.25 -13.26 3.53
N VAL A 197 -10.15 -12.94 4.23
CA VAL A 197 -10.22 -12.12 5.46
C VAL A 197 -10.77 -10.72 5.17
N THR A 198 -10.47 -10.19 4.00
CA THR A 198 -10.92 -8.87 3.54
C THR A 198 -12.41 -8.83 3.21
N ASN A 199 -12.94 -9.92 2.66
CA ASN A 199 -14.35 -10.10 2.30
C ASN A 199 -14.86 -11.39 2.96
N PRO A 200 -15.25 -11.37 4.24
CA PRO A 200 -15.64 -12.57 4.97
C PRO A 200 -16.84 -13.33 4.39
N GLU A 201 -17.68 -12.65 3.60
CA GLU A 201 -18.79 -13.24 2.86
C GLU A 201 -18.36 -14.06 1.64
N ASP A 202 -17.14 -13.86 1.14
CA ASP A 202 -16.58 -14.62 0.03
C ASP A 202 -16.04 -15.95 0.56
N THR A 203 -16.89 -16.96 0.57
CA THR A 203 -16.56 -18.31 1.05
C THR A 203 -16.70 -19.32 -0.07
N GLY A 204 -15.61 -19.70 -0.67
CA GLY A 204 -15.59 -20.68 -1.74
C GLY A 204 -14.94 -20.15 -3.01
N TYR A 205 -14.58 -21.08 -3.86
CA TYR A 205 -13.77 -20.86 -5.06
C TYR A 205 -14.42 -19.85 -6.01
N GLU A 206 -15.68 -20.08 -6.35
CA GLU A 206 -16.41 -19.24 -7.33
C GLU A 206 -16.67 -17.84 -6.78
N SER A 207 -17.15 -17.73 -5.54
CA SER A 207 -17.50 -16.42 -4.96
C SER A 207 -16.28 -15.52 -4.79
N ILE A 208 -15.11 -16.09 -4.47
CA ILE A 208 -13.85 -15.35 -4.39
C ILE A 208 -13.41 -14.88 -5.77
N LEU A 209 -13.47 -15.75 -6.78
CA LEU A 209 -13.12 -15.41 -8.17
C LEU A 209 -13.99 -14.26 -8.68
N ASP A 210 -15.31 -14.40 -8.55
CA ASP A 210 -16.28 -13.37 -8.96
C ASP A 210 -16.06 -12.04 -8.24
N SER A 211 -15.73 -12.08 -6.97
CA SER A 211 -15.45 -10.89 -6.17
C SER A 211 -14.22 -10.13 -6.68
N ILE A 212 -13.15 -10.86 -6.99
CA ILE A 212 -11.92 -10.27 -7.56
C ILE A 212 -12.21 -9.68 -8.95
N GLU A 213 -12.95 -10.38 -9.80
CA GLU A 213 -13.32 -9.89 -11.14
C GLU A 213 -14.15 -8.61 -11.08
N ARG A 214 -15.16 -8.58 -10.21
CA ARG A 214 -15.97 -7.37 -9.96
C ARG A 214 -15.13 -6.20 -9.47
N PHE A 215 -14.17 -6.44 -8.56
CA PHE A 215 -13.24 -5.41 -8.11
C PHE A 215 -12.45 -4.84 -9.30
N ILE A 216 -11.86 -5.70 -10.13
CA ILE A 216 -11.06 -5.29 -11.29
C ILE A 216 -11.86 -4.36 -12.21
N GLU A 217 -13.09 -4.74 -12.54
CA GLU A 217 -13.96 -3.96 -13.44
C GLU A 217 -14.34 -2.61 -12.85
N LYS A 218 -14.85 -2.61 -11.62
CA LYS A 218 -15.26 -1.38 -10.93
C LYS A 218 -14.08 -0.44 -10.70
N ARG A 219 -12.97 -1.00 -10.26
CA ARG A 219 -11.77 -0.22 -9.98
C ARG A 219 -11.20 0.41 -11.25
N TYR A 220 -11.16 -0.32 -12.35
CA TYR A 220 -10.74 0.20 -13.65
C TYR A 220 -11.61 1.38 -14.10
N ALA A 221 -12.92 1.22 -14.09
CA ALA A 221 -13.85 2.26 -14.50
C ALA A 221 -13.73 3.53 -13.66
N LEU A 222 -13.66 3.37 -12.34
CA LEU A 222 -13.51 4.48 -11.40
C LEU A 222 -12.16 5.19 -11.58
N ALA A 223 -11.06 4.43 -11.65
CA ALA A 223 -9.73 5.00 -11.82
C ALA A 223 -9.57 5.74 -13.16
N ALA A 224 -10.19 5.22 -14.24
CA ALA A 224 -10.20 5.88 -15.55
C ALA A 224 -10.89 7.25 -15.48
N ALA A 225 -12.05 7.33 -14.82
CA ALA A 225 -12.77 8.59 -14.62
C ALA A 225 -11.95 9.57 -13.76
N GLN A 226 -11.41 9.11 -12.64
CA GLN A 226 -10.60 9.91 -11.70
C GLN A 226 -9.30 10.44 -12.32
N LEU A 227 -8.65 9.67 -13.19
CA LEU A 227 -7.42 10.10 -13.86
C LEU A 227 -7.69 11.01 -15.05
N LYS A 228 -8.89 10.92 -15.67
CA LYS A 228 -9.34 11.84 -16.72
C LYS A 228 -9.61 13.22 -16.14
N ASP A 229 -10.33 13.28 -15.02
CA ASP A 229 -10.67 14.51 -14.30
C ASP A 229 -10.37 14.31 -12.81
N PRO A 230 -9.17 14.70 -12.35
CA PRO A 230 -8.78 14.54 -10.96
C PRO A 230 -9.62 15.32 -9.94
N GLY A 231 -10.28 16.41 -10.36
CA GLY A 231 -11.03 17.26 -9.47
C GLY A 231 -10.21 17.81 -8.28
N GLU A 232 -10.89 18.20 -7.23
CA GLU A 232 -10.27 18.56 -5.96
C GLU A 232 -9.77 17.32 -5.21
N ARG A 233 -8.75 17.52 -4.38
CA ARG A 233 -8.26 16.44 -3.51
C ARG A 233 -9.42 15.94 -2.63
N PRO A 234 -9.69 14.62 -2.62
CA PRO A 234 -10.73 14.06 -1.77
C PRO A 234 -10.43 14.35 -0.30
N LYS A 235 -11.48 14.68 0.45
CA LYS A 235 -11.36 14.82 1.91
C LYS A 235 -10.90 13.47 2.48
N THR A 236 -9.91 13.51 3.36
CA THR A 236 -9.41 12.31 4.04
C THR A 236 -10.58 11.60 4.70
N ILE A 237 -10.76 10.30 4.42
CA ILE A 237 -11.74 9.48 5.12
C ILE A 237 -11.39 9.53 6.60
N SER A 238 -12.29 10.06 7.39
CA SER A 238 -12.10 10.24 8.83
C SER A 238 -11.82 8.89 9.50
N GLN A 239 -10.91 8.88 10.48
CA GLN A 239 -10.64 7.72 11.33
C GLN A 239 -11.89 7.18 12.06
N SER A 240 -12.99 7.98 12.10
CA SER A 240 -14.27 7.57 12.69
C SER A 240 -14.91 6.36 12.02
N HIS A 241 -14.44 5.94 10.84
CA HIS A 241 -14.88 4.72 10.16
C HIS A 241 -14.01 3.51 10.46
N ARG A 242 -13.01 3.63 11.33
CA ARG A 242 -12.26 2.47 11.79
C ARG A 242 -13.17 1.64 12.71
N PRO A 243 -13.62 0.44 12.29
CA PRO A 243 -14.30 -0.42 13.23
C PRO A 243 -13.35 -0.73 14.40
N PRO A 244 -13.81 -0.78 15.65
CA PRO A 244 -12.98 -1.29 16.73
C PRO A 244 -12.44 -2.65 16.28
N MET A 245 -11.13 -2.85 16.40
CA MET A 245 -10.54 -4.17 16.18
C MET A 245 -11.09 -5.08 17.29
N GLU A 246 -12.11 -5.83 16.98
CA GLU A 246 -12.50 -6.97 17.83
C GLU A 246 -11.30 -7.94 17.85
N PRO A 247 -10.87 -8.41 19.03
CA PRO A 247 -9.85 -9.42 19.12
C PRO A 247 -10.30 -10.62 18.27
N GLN A 248 -9.47 -11.01 17.31
CA GLN A 248 -9.74 -12.19 16.47
C GLN A 248 -9.84 -13.40 17.41
N PRO A 249 -10.96 -14.12 17.42
CA PRO A 249 -11.03 -15.38 18.17
C PRO A 249 -10.06 -16.36 17.51
N GLY A 250 -8.98 -16.72 18.19
CA GLY A 250 -8.10 -17.80 17.76
C GLY A 250 -6.62 -17.46 17.55
N THR A 251 -6.09 -16.37 18.06
CA THR A 251 -4.63 -16.26 18.22
C THR A 251 -4.21 -17.17 19.38
N LEU A 252 -3.80 -18.39 19.03
CA LEU A 252 -3.07 -19.24 19.96
C LEU A 252 -1.81 -18.48 20.42
N PRO A 253 -1.51 -18.48 21.72
CA PRO A 253 -0.24 -17.92 22.19
C PRO A 253 0.87 -18.76 21.58
N HIS A 254 1.77 -18.11 20.87
CA HIS A 254 3.02 -18.75 20.46
C HIS A 254 3.82 -19.09 21.73
N ALA A 255 3.95 -20.41 21.98
CA ALA A 255 4.89 -20.96 22.96
C ALA A 255 6.33 -20.77 22.47
#